data_c9b6ab5e67037b60a5082e5feabde65a
#
_entry.id   c9b6ab5e67037b60a5082e5feabde65a
#
_cell.length_a   1.000
_cell.length_b   1.000
_cell.length_c   1.000
_cell.angle_alpha   90.00
_cell.angle_beta   90.00
_cell.angle_gamma   90.00
#
_symmetry.space_group_name_H-M   'P 1'
#
loop_
_entity.id
_entity.type
_entity.pdbx_description
1 polymer ?
#
loop_
_entity_poly.entity_id
_entity_poly.type
_entity_poly.pdbx_seq_one_letter_code
_entity_poly.pdbx_strand_id
1 'polypeptide(L)'
;MKIKTILFEIFLGVVMSTGILYPQEVRPIRDNVGYCWQADRFDRFIKWLDQNYSEKNFESKGLIAGISPHDDYLYAGQIYYPLFKLIHTKEVVIFGVTHGTVRKEINDPKNVLILDEYDKWKGPYSQVEISPLREIIKQKLDKNFYMVSNKAQSLEHSIEGLVPFLQHYNRNIKITPIMVTAMSFERMDTLSSNLADIITTYAKESNLKLGKDIFFLFSNDANHYGEDFNNQPYGLDEKAHSVATANDKRIAEKIFNGVESRDKIKNLAGELWPEEGISKDCSLWCGRYPIVLGLLTVNKVAAKRGKILTGELFKYSDTWTGGVLPVKGTEMGITAPYSLKHWVGFFSAGFYLK
;
A
#
# COMPACT_ATOMS: atom_id res chain seq x y z
N MET A 1 14.93 -31.50 80.13
CA MET A 1 15.39 -31.32 78.73
C MET A 1 14.25 -30.66 77.93
N LYS A 2 14.33 -29.33 77.77
CA LYS A 2 13.25 -28.54 77.07
C LYS A 2 13.65 -28.31 75.63
N ILE A 3 12.87 -28.85 74.70
CA ILE A 3 13.04 -28.67 73.26
C ILE A 3 12.38 -27.32 72.89
N LYS A 4 13.18 -26.38 72.37
CA LYS A 4 12.68 -25.11 71.82
C LYS A 4 12.38 -25.35 70.33
N THR A 5 11.10 -25.24 69.96
CA THR A 5 10.65 -25.22 68.61
C THR A 5 10.88 -23.80 68.01
N ILE A 6 11.69 -23.70 66.95
CA ILE A 6 11.92 -22.46 66.23
C ILE A 6 10.93 -22.48 65.03
N LEU A 7 9.96 -21.57 65.09
CA LEU A 7 9.10 -21.28 63.87
C LEU A 7 9.88 -20.40 62.89
N PHE A 8 10.04 -20.86 61.68
CA PHE A 8 10.59 -20.10 60.56
C PHE A 8 9.42 -19.53 59.78
N GLU A 9 9.14 -18.24 59.91
CA GLU A 9 8.17 -17.53 59.08
C GLU A 9 8.81 -17.22 57.73
N ILE A 10 8.28 -17.87 56.65
CA ILE A 10 8.65 -17.56 55.28
C ILE A 10 7.78 -16.37 54.85
N PHE A 11 8.38 -15.19 54.75
CA PHE A 11 7.77 -14.00 54.17
C PHE A 11 7.84 -14.12 52.63
N LEU A 12 6.71 -14.53 52.01
CA LEU A 12 6.59 -14.55 50.55
C LEU A 12 6.30 -13.14 50.05
N GLY A 13 7.35 -12.40 49.68
CA GLY A 13 7.25 -11.07 49.09
C GLY A 13 6.68 -11.18 47.67
N VAL A 14 5.38 -10.85 47.46
CA VAL A 14 4.79 -10.63 46.15
C VAL A 14 5.33 -9.32 45.58
N VAL A 15 6.31 -9.39 44.70
CA VAL A 15 6.77 -8.25 43.94
C VAL A 15 5.69 -7.96 42.87
N MET A 16 4.76 -7.07 43.18
CA MET A 16 3.88 -6.49 42.15
C MET A 16 4.74 -5.59 41.26
N SER A 17 5.13 -6.08 40.11
CA SER A 17 5.70 -5.26 39.04
C SER A 17 4.57 -4.38 38.52
N THR A 18 4.49 -3.14 38.95
CA THR A 18 3.67 -2.10 38.32
C THR A 18 4.36 -1.71 37.02
N GLY A 19 4.07 -2.44 35.97
CA GLY A 19 4.45 -2.02 34.62
C GLY A 19 3.83 -0.64 34.37
N ILE A 20 4.67 0.36 34.14
CA ILE A 20 4.22 1.68 33.66
C ILE A 20 3.65 1.41 32.27
N LEU A 21 2.32 1.41 32.14
CA LEU A 21 1.63 1.39 30.85
C LEU A 21 1.85 2.74 30.20
N TYR A 22 2.81 2.83 29.30
CA TYR A 22 2.89 3.97 28.40
C TYR A 22 1.63 3.97 27.53
N PRO A 23 0.98 5.13 27.32
CA PRO A 23 -0.17 5.20 26.43
C PRO A 23 0.25 4.78 25.03
N GLN A 24 -0.53 3.88 24.42
CA GLN A 24 -0.27 3.42 23.03
C GLN A 24 -0.37 4.60 22.07
N GLU A 25 0.65 4.78 21.25
CA GLU A 25 0.64 5.82 20.22
C GLU A 25 -0.10 5.30 18.98
N VAL A 26 -1.24 5.92 18.66
CA VAL A 26 -2.09 5.54 17.53
C VAL A 26 -1.93 6.55 16.40
N ARG A 27 -1.56 6.08 15.20
CA ARG A 27 -1.49 6.96 14.02
C ARG A 27 -2.84 7.60 13.76
N PRO A 28 -2.92 8.95 13.72
CA PRO A 28 -4.16 9.66 13.46
C PRO A 28 -4.61 9.52 12.00
N ILE A 29 -5.89 9.81 11.75
CA ILE A 29 -6.41 10.00 10.39
C ILE A 29 -5.86 11.32 9.85
N ARG A 30 -5.37 11.30 8.60
CA ARG A 30 -4.95 12.50 7.87
C ARG A 30 -6.05 13.03 6.96
N ASP A 31 -6.67 12.14 6.16
CA ASP A 31 -7.73 12.54 5.22
C ASP A 31 -9.09 12.03 5.71
N ASN A 32 -9.93 12.97 6.08
CA ASN A 32 -11.31 12.72 6.50
C ASN A 32 -12.35 13.19 5.47
N VAL A 33 -11.91 13.56 4.27
CA VAL A 33 -12.78 14.02 3.16
C VAL A 33 -12.90 12.94 2.09
N GLY A 34 -11.78 12.54 1.49
CA GLY A 34 -11.75 11.56 0.41
C GLY A 34 -12.05 10.12 0.84
N TYR A 35 -11.84 9.80 2.11
CA TYR A 35 -12.02 8.47 2.67
C TYR A 35 -13.19 8.39 3.66
N CYS A 36 -13.62 7.17 3.98
CA CYS A 36 -14.73 6.91 4.89
C CYS A 36 -14.24 6.20 6.17
N TRP A 37 -14.36 6.87 7.31
CA TRP A 37 -13.87 6.40 8.61
C TRP A 37 -14.98 5.94 9.57
N GLN A 38 -16.20 5.81 9.08
CA GLN A 38 -17.35 5.33 9.85
C GLN A 38 -17.82 4.00 9.28
N ALA A 39 -17.82 2.98 10.13
CA ALA A 39 -18.07 1.60 9.75
C ALA A 39 -19.36 1.41 8.96
N ASP A 40 -20.48 1.94 9.47
CA ASP A 40 -21.80 1.82 8.85
C ASP A 40 -21.90 2.54 7.49
N ARG A 41 -21.19 3.64 7.34
CA ARG A 41 -21.11 4.41 6.09
C ARG A 41 -20.21 3.72 5.07
N PHE A 42 -19.09 3.17 5.52
CA PHE A 42 -18.21 2.39 4.65
C PHE A 42 -18.90 1.09 4.19
N ASP A 43 -19.64 0.42 5.07
CA ASP A 43 -20.44 -0.76 4.68
C ASP A 43 -21.51 -0.41 3.63
N ARG A 44 -22.15 0.77 3.72
CA ARG A 44 -23.06 1.27 2.66
C ARG A 44 -22.33 1.50 1.34
N PHE A 45 -21.13 2.07 1.39
CA PHE A 45 -20.31 2.28 0.20
C PHE A 45 -19.95 0.95 -0.48
N ILE A 46 -19.46 -0.02 0.29
CA ILE A 46 -19.16 -1.36 -0.26
C ILE A 46 -20.42 -2.02 -0.83
N LYS A 47 -21.53 -1.96 -0.13
CA LYS A 47 -22.82 -2.48 -0.64
C LYS A 47 -23.22 -1.84 -1.97
N TRP A 48 -22.99 -0.54 -2.10
CA TRP A 48 -23.24 0.16 -3.36
C TRP A 48 -22.30 -0.31 -4.48
N LEU A 49 -21.02 -0.53 -4.18
CA LEU A 49 -20.06 -1.11 -5.14
C LEU A 49 -20.46 -2.54 -5.54
N ASP A 50 -20.88 -3.38 -4.60
CA ASP A 50 -21.38 -4.75 -4.87
C ASP A 50 -22.56 -4.74 -5.84
N GLN A 51 -23.45 -3.77 -5.74
CA GLN A 51 -24.63 -3.67 -6.60
C GLN A 51 -24.32 -3.15 -8.01
N ASN A 52 -23.26 -2.33 -8.16
CA ASN A 52 -22.99 -1.62 -9.40
C ASN A 52 -21.78 -2.15 -10.18
N TYR A 53 -20.88 -2.93 -9.54
CA TYR A 53 -19.59 -3.35 -10.14
C TYR A 53 -19.24 -4.82 -9.90
N SER A 54 -20.22 -5.70 -9.74
CA SER A 54 -20.00 -7.14 -9.50
C SER A 54 -19.73 -7.98 -10.75
N GLU A 55 -19.72 -7.39 -11.95
CA GLU A 55 -19.82 -8.10 -13.24
C GLU A 55 -18.63 -9.01 -13.58
N LYS A 56 -17.41 -8.72 -13.13
CA LYS A 56 -16.23 -9.54 -13.41
C LYS A 56 -15.67 -10.14 -12.13
N ASN A 57 -15.69 -11.47 -12.05
CA ASN A 57 -15.03 -12.20 -10.98
C ASN A 57 -13.60 -12.56 -11.37
N PHE A 58 -12.63 -11.96 -10.68
CA PHE A 58 -11.24 -12.38 -10.75
C PHE A 58 -10.98 -13.54 -9.79
N GLU A 59 -10.00 -14.38 -10.11
CA GLU A 59 -9.67 -15.53 -9.28
C GLU A 59 -8.85 -15.10 -8.06
N SER A 60 -9.19 -15.64 -6.88
CA SER A 60 -8.39 -15.43 -5.65
C SER A 60 -7.28 -16.45 -5.46
N LYS A 61 -7.38 -17.63 -6.12
CA LYS A 61 -6.42 -18.72 -5.97
C LYS A 61 -5.04 -18.34 -6.50
N GLY A 62 -4.05 -18.39 -5.61
CA GLY A 62 -2.67 -18.04 -5.95
C GLY A 62 -2.40 -16.54 -5.94
N LEU A 63 -3.40 -15.68 -5.73
CA LEU A 63 -3.21 -14.24 -5.60
C LEU A 63 -2.41 -13.93 -4.32
N ILE A 64 -1.25 -13.27 -4.47
CA ILE A 64 -0.36 -12.96 -3.36
C ILE A 64 -0.03 -11.48 -3.24
N ALA A 65 -0.23 -10.71 -4.31
CA ALA A 65 0.04 -9.29 -4.32
C ALA A 65 -0.95 -8.54 -5.22
N GLY A 66 -1.05 -7.22 -5.05
CA GLY A 66 -1.85 -6.36 -5.92
C GLY A 66 -1.42 -4.92 -5.90
N ILE A 67 -1.87 -4.18 -6.92
CA ILE A 67 -1.75 -2.72 -7.03
C ILE A 67 -3.15 -2.13 -6.84
N SER A 68 -3.25 -1.08 -6.04
CA SER A 68 -4.48 -0.33 -5.79
C SER A 68 -4.22 1.16 -5.85
N PRO A 69 -5.17 1.95 -6.37
CA PRO A 69 -5.13 3.40 -6.18
C PRO A 69 -5.22 3.79 -4.71
N HIS A 70 -4.96 5.07 -4.43
CA HIS A 70 -5.14 5.69 -3.11
C HIS A 70 -5.82 7.06 -3.18
N ASP A 71 -6.45 7.38 -4.30
CA ASP A 71 -7.24 8.59 -4.49
C ASP A 71 -8.64 8.47 -3.83
N ASP A 72 -9.38 9.58 -3.78
CA ASP A 72 -10.71 9.69 -3.19
C ASP A 72 -11.64 8.54 -3.60
N TYR A 73 -12.34 7.97 -2.64
CA TYR A 73 -13.22 6.82 -2.91
C TYR A 73 -14.34 7.13 -3.89
N LEU A 74 -14.80 8.38 -3.92
CA LEU A 74 -15.81 8.80 -4.90
C LEU A 74 -15.30 8.88 -6.32
N TYR A 75 -13.98 8.90 -6.55
CA TYR A 75 -13.37 8.77 -7.87
C TYR A 75 -12.94 7.34 -8.17
N ALA A 76 -12.16 6.77 -7.27
CA ALA A 76 -11.41 5.55 -7.52
C ALA A 76 -12.05 4.27 -6.94
N GLY A 77 -13.14 4.36 -6.16
CA GLY A 77 -13.72 3.22 -5.43
C GLY A 77 -14.04 2.00 -6.30
N GLN A 78 -14.51 2.22 -7.52
CA GLN A 78 -14.74 1.17 -8.50
C GLN A 78 -13.46 0.45 -8.98
N ILE A 79 -12.28 1.04 -8.73
CA ILE A 79 -10.97 0.48 -9.08
C ILE A 79 -10.36 -0.26 -7.90
N TYR A 80 -10.57 0.21 -6.67
CA TYR A 80 -10.21 -0.53 -5.45
C TYR A 80 -10.96 -1.87 -5.36
N TYR A 81 -12.28 -1.82 -5.61
CA TYR A 81 -13.21 -2.87 -5.32
C TYR A 81 -12.84 -4.26 -5.88
N PRO A 82 -12.48 -4.44 -7.17
CA PRO A 82 -12.19 -5.75 -7.73
C PRO A 82 -11.00 -6.46 -7.08
N LEU A 83 -10.02 -5.72 -6.56
CA LEU A 83 -8.88 -6.29 -5.86
C LEU A 83 -9.21 -6.61 -4.40
N PHE A 84 -9.78 -5.64 -3.67
CA PHE A 84 -9.96 -5.80 -2.21
C PHE A 84 -10.93 -6.91 -1.84
N LYS A 85 -11.97 -7.16 -2.63
CA LYS A 85 -12.88 -8.30 -2.39
C LYS A 85 -12.20 -9.67 -2.45
N LEU A 86 -10.97 -9.75 -2.97
CA LEU A 86 -10.18 -10.98 -3.03
C LEU A 86 -9.17 -11.10 -1.87
N ILE A 87 -8.96 -10.03 -1.08
CA ILE A 87 -7.95 -10.00 -0.02
C ILE A 87 -8.59 -10.40 1.31
N HIS A 88 -8.36 -11.66 1.72
CA HIS A 88 -8.84 -12.22 2.99
C HIS A 88 -7.70 -12.72 3.87
N THR A 89 -6.56 -12.01 3.85
CA THR A 89 -5.34 -12.39 4.56
C THR A 89 -5.34 -11.88 6.00
N LYS A 90 -4.41 -12.39 6.82
CA LYS A 90 -4.22 -11.94 8.21
C LYS A 90 -3.33 -10.71 8.30
N GLU A 91 -2.35 -10.62 7.39
CA GLU A 91 -1.34 -9.56 7.38
C GLU A 91 -1.14 -9.02 5.96
N VAL A 92 -0.90 -7.71 5.85
CA VAL A 92 -0.59 -7.05 4.58
C VAL A 92 0.65 -6.21 4.71
N VAL A 93 1.63 -6.45 3.83
CA VAL A 93 2.80 -5.58 3.64
C VAL A 93 2.41 -4.53 2.60
N ILE A 94 2.39 -3.27 3.00
CA ILE A 94 1.91 -2.17 2.14
C ILE A 94 3.09 -1.28 1.76
N PHE A 95 3.35 -1.16 0.47
CA PHE A 95 4.31 -0.22 -0.08
C PHE A 95 3.57 1.03 -0.54
N GLY A 96 3.76 2.13 0.18
CA GLY A 96 3.13 3.43 -0.07
C GLY A 96 4.07 4.46 -0.66
N VAL A 97 3.49 5.53 -1.13
CA VAL A 97 4.18 6.68 -1.73
C VAL A 97 4.79 7.57 -0.64
N THR A 98 5.79 8.34 -0.99
CA THR A 98 6.24 9.52 -0.23
C THR A 98 5.95 10.75 -1.08
N HIS A 99 4.76 11.34 -0.91
CA HIS A 99 4.31 12.49 -1.72
C HIS A 99 5.18 13.72 -1.53
N GLY A 100 5.15 14.63 -2.51
CA GLY A 100 5.94 15.86 -2.52
C GLY A 100 5.69 16.75 -1.30
N THR A 101 4.45 16.81 -0.82
CA THR A 101 4.08 17.53 0.41
C THR A 101 4.77 16.96 1.65
N VAL A 102 4.78 15.63 1.77
CA VAL A 102 5.46 14.92 2.87
C VAL A 102 6.97 15.11 2.77
N ARG A 103 7.53 14.93 1.57
CA ARG A 103 8.99 15.08 1.33
C ARG A 103 9.51 16.45 1.76
N LYS A 104 8.77 17.53 1.49
CA LYS A 104 9.12 18.89 1.93
C LYS A 104 9.21 18.99 3.46
N GLU A 105 8.34 18.31 4.20
CA GLU A 105 8.28 18.34 5.65
C GLU A 105 9.37 17.51 6.36
N ILE A 106 10.04 16.62 5.63
CA ILE A 106 11.05 15.70 6.17
C ILE A 106 12.40 15.80 5.42
N ASN A 107 12.68 16.94 4.78
CA ASN A 107 13.94 17.24 4.07
C ASN A 107 14.23 16.28 2.89
N ASP A 108 13.21 15.84 2.17
CA ASP A 108 13.27 15.03 0.93
C ASP A 108 14.27 13.86 0.97
N PRO A 109 14.16 12.92 1.94
CA PRO A 109 15.06 11.78 1.99
C PRO A 109 14.92 10.93 0.72
N LYS A 110 16.06 10.38 0.27
CA LYS A 110 16.13 9.50 -0.91
C LYS A 110 16.85 8.20 -0.56
N ASN A 111 16.63 7.17 -1.37
CA ASN A 111 17.33 5.88 -1.26
C ASN A 111 17.03 5.10 0.04
N VAL A 112 15.90 5.39 0.70
CA VAL A 112 15.47 4.75 1.95
C VAL A 112 13.98 4.40 1.95
N LEU A 113 13.61 3.44 2.78
CA LEU A 113 12.25 3.21 3.23
C LEU A 113 11.95 4.11 4.42
N ILE A 114 10.68 4.48 4.62
CA ILE A 114 10.25 5.17 5.84
C ILE A 114 9.26 4.26 6.58
N LEU A 115 9.65 3.85 7.77
CA LEU A 115 8.83 3.08 8.69
C LEU A 115 8.30 4.00 9.79
N ASP A 116 7.30 3.55 10.54
CA ASP A 116 6.83 4.22 11.75
C ASP A 116 7.14 3.44 13.02
N GLU A 117 6.79 4.03 14.17
CA GLU A 117 6.81 3.41 15.49
C GLU A 117 5.45 3.53 16.20
N TYR A 118 4.37 3.83 15.44
CA TYR A 118 3.03 3.76 15.99
C TYR A 118 2.71 2.33 16.45
N ASP A 119 2.06 2.20 17.59
CA ASP A 119 1.60 0.89 18.10
C ASP A 119 0.45 0.35 17.26
N LYS A 120 -0.41 1.27 16.76
CA LYS A 120 -1.60 0.97 15.97
C LYS A 120 -1.91 2.11 14.99
N TRP A 121 -2.77 1.83 14.03
CA TRP A 121 -3.36 2.85 13.18
C TRP A 121 -4.85 3.00 13.43
N LYS A 122 -5.43 4.19 13.22
CA LYS A 122 -6.88 4.33 13.20
C LYS A 122 -7.47 3.63 11.98
N GLY A 123 -8.63 2.98 12.18
CA GLY A 123 -9.42 2.38 11.13
C GLY A 123 -10.90 2.61 11.38
N PRO A 124 -11.79 2.39 10.39
CA PRO A 124 -13.23 2.66 10.52
C PRO A 124 -13.95 1.73 11.50
N TYR A 125 -13.48 0.52 11.71
CA TYR A 125 -14.13 -0.48 12.57
C TYR A 125 -13.46 -0.62 13.93
N SER A 126 -12.16 -0.49 13.96
CA SER A 126 -11.34 -0.57 15.17
C SER A 126 -9.94 -0.02 14.87
N GLN A 127 -9.09 0.05 15.89
CA GLN A 127 -7.67 0.26 15.66
C GLN A 127 -7.07 -0.94 14.92
N VAL A 128 -6.18 -0.67 13.96
CA VAL A 128 -5.50 -1.66 13.14
C VAL A 128 -4.15 -2.00 13.77
N GLU A 129 -3.93 -3.27 14.01
CA GLU A 129 -2.68 -3.79 14.58
C GLU A 129 -1.53 -3.69 13.59
N ILE A 130 -0.34 -3.45 14.11
CA ILE A 130 0.90 -3.54 13.33
C ILE A 130 1.39 -4.99 13.32
N SER A 131 1.80 -5.48 12.14
CA SER A 131 2.42 -6.79 12.02
C SER A 131 3.80 -6.81 12.69
N PRO A 132 4.17 -7.90 13.38
CA PRO A 132 5.53 -8.09 13.92
C PRO A 132 6.62 -7.96 12.86
N LEU A 133 6.29 -8.18 11.59
CA LEU A 133 7.22 -8.04 10.47
C LEU A 133 7.87 -6.65 10.42
N ARG A 134 7.17 -5.56 10.80
CA ARG A 134 7.76 -4.22 10.84
C ARG A 134 9.00 -4.18 11.73
N GLU A 135 8.91 -4.73 12.94
CA GLU A 135 10.04 -4.74 13.88
C GLU A 135 11.17 -5.68 13.41
N ILE A 136 10.81 -6.79 12.77
CA ILE A 136 11.80 -7.71 12.18
C ILE A 136 12.56 -7.02 11.04
N ILE A 137 11.87 -6.24 10.18
CA ILE A 137 12.52 -5.42 9.14
C ILE A 137 13.48 -4.44 9.80
N LYS A 138 13.08 -3.70 10.84
CA LYS A 138 13.94 -2.76 11.57
C LYS A 138 15.17 -3.42 12.19
N GLN A 139 15.05 -4.67 12.61
CA GLN A 139 16.16 -5.42 13.23
C GLN A 139 17.12 -6.04 12.21
N LYS A 140 16.62 -6.50 11.06
CA LYS A 140 17.38 -7.30 10.11
C LYS A 140 17.87 -6.51 8.90
N LEU A 141 17.17 -5.44 8.51
CA LEU A 141 17.57 -4.62 7.38
C LEU A 141 18.68 -3.66 7.81
N ASP A 142 19.69 -3.49 6.95
CA ASP A 142 20.77 -2.51 7.18
C ASP A 142 20.19 -1.10 7.33
N LYS A 143 20.69 -0.36 8.34
CA LYS A 143 20.24 1.00 8.69
C LYS A 143 20.36 2.00 7.54
N ASN A 144 21.21 1.76 6.57
CA ASN A 144 21.34 2.59 5.37
C ASN A 144 20.15 2.47 4.40
N PHE A 145 19.25 1.49 4.61
CA PHE A 145 18.09 1.27 3.75
C PHE A 145 16.79 1.83 4.30
N TYR A 146 16.75 2.28 5.54
CA TYR A 146 15.53 2.81 6.12
C TYR A 146 15.76 3.92 7.14
N MET A 147 14.74 4.69 7.35
CA MET A 147 14.58 5.61 8.48
C MET A 147 13.24 5.38 9.17
N VAL A 148 13.12 5.89 10.39
CA VAL A 148 11.86 5.87 11.13
C VAL A 148 11.33 7.28 11.28
N SER A 149 10.05 7.51 10.94
CA SER A 149 9.44 8.83 11.06
C SER A 149 7.91 8.73 11.22
N ASN A 150 7.43 8.86 12.46
CA ASN A 150 6.01 9.00 12.75
C ASN A 150 5.43 10.26 12.08
N LYS A 151 6.22 11.37 12.00
CA LYS A 151 5.81 12.58 11.28
C LYS A 151 5.50 12.30 9.81
N ALA A 152 6.40 11.60 9.10
CA ALA A 152 6.20 11.28 7.70
C ALA A 152 4.94 10.42 7.50
N GLN A 153 4.80 9.36 8.28
CA GLN A 153 3.67 8.44 8.20
C GLN A 153 2.33 9.11 8.55
N SER A 154 2.30 10.06 9.49
CA SER A 154 1.08 10.80 9.85
C SER A 154 0.63 11.79 8.78
N LEU A 155 1.54 12.30 7.97
CA LEU A 155 1.27 13.24 6.88
C LEU A 155 0.90 12.55 5.56
N GLU A 156 1.23 11.26 5.41
CA GLU A 156 1.03 10.50 4.18
C GLU A 156 -0.35 9.81 4.14
N HIS A 157 -1.02 9.83 3.00
CA HIS A 157 -2.35 9.24 2.82
C HIS A 157 -2.36 7.97 1.94
N SER A 158 -1.30 7.71 1.18
CA SER A 158 -1.29 6.61 0.20
C SER A 158 -1.45 5.20 0.79
N ILE A 159 -1.06 5.01 2.07
CA ILE A 159 -1.33 3.76 2.80
C ILE A 159 -2.66 3.85 3.53
N GLU A 160 -2.97 5.02 4.09
CA GLU A 160 -4.18 5.27 4.86
C GLU A 160 -5.45 4.93 4.08
N GLY A 161 -5.54 5.35 2.80
CA GLY A 161 -6.69 5.09 1.94
C GLY A 161 -6.97 3.61 1.67
N LEU A 162 -5.99 2.71 1.93
CA LEU A 162 -6.16 1.28 1.74
C LEU A 162 -6.76 0.58 2.98
N VAL A 163 -6.58 1.19 4.15
CA VAL A 163 -6.95 0.60 5.45
C VAL A 163 -8.45 0.30 5.59
N PRO A 164 -9.39 1.20 5.24
CA PRO A 164 -10.81 0.92 5.33
C PRO A 164 -11.26 -0.31 4.54
N PHE A 165 -10.78 -0.45 3.31
CA PHE A 165 -11.07 -1.63 2.49
C PHE A 165 -10.50 -2.91 3.10
N LEU A 166 -9.23 -2.91 3.53
CA LEU A 166 -8.60 -4.06 4.18
C LEU A 166 -9.39 -4.48 5.42
N GLN A 167 -9.75 -3.53 6.27
CA GLN A 167 -10.46 -3.79 7.52
C GLN A 167 -11.92 -4.21 7.29
N HIS A 168 -12.54 -3.78 6.18
CA HIS A 168 -13.89 -4.26 5.82
C HIS A 168 -13.90 -5.78 5.62
N TYR A 169 -12.96 -6.31 4.85
CA TYR A 169 -12.89 -7.75 4.55
C TYR A 169 -12.25 -8.59 5.66
N ASN A 170 -11.39 -7.99 6.51
CA ASN A 170 -10.84 -8.62 7.71
C ASN A 170 -10.69 -7.62 8.85
N ARG A 171 -11.60 -7.65 9.83
CA ARG A 171 -11.60 -6.75 11.00
C ARG A 171 -10.32 -6.84 11.85
N ASN A 172 -9.63 -7.97 11.81
CA ASN A 172 -8.40 -8.25 12.58
C ASN A 172 -7.13 -8.18 11.73
N ILE A 173 -7.19 -7.50 10.59
CA ILE A 173 -6.04 -7.33 9.69
C ILE A 173 -4.88 -6.67 10.42
N LYS A 174 -3.67 -7.15 10.17
CA LYS A 174 -2.43 -6.48 10.60
C LYS A 174 -1.72 -5.89 9.39
N ILE A 175 -1.06 -4.76 9.58
CA ILE A 175 -0.36 -4.07 8.49
C ILE A 175 1.12 -3.89 8.80
N THR A 176 1.95 -3.94 7.75
CA THR A 176 3.34 -3.46 7.76
C THR A 176 3.42 -2.28 6.82
N PRO A 177 3.25 -1.03 7.32
CA PRO A 177 3.27 0.16 6.47
C PRO A 177 4.70 0.55 6.11
N ILE A 178 5.01 0.66 4.83
CA ILE A 178 6.33 1.00 4.30
C ILE A 178 6.17 2.10 3.26
N MET A 179 6.60 3.31 3.55
CA MET A 179 6.69 4.34 2.51
C MET A 179 8.01 4.18 1.75
N VAL A 180 7.95 4.38 0.43
CA VAL A 180 9.10 4.24 -0.46
C VAL A 180 9.51 5.60 -0.99
N THR A 181 10.77 6.00 -0.77
CA THR A 181 11.32 7.24 -1.33
C THR A 181 11.87 7.03 -2.74
N ALA A 182 12.19 8.12 -3.42
CA ALA A 182 12.87 8.05 -4.72
C ALA A 182 14.21 7.32 -4.59
N MET A 183 14.48 6.37 -5.48
CA MET A 183 15.75 5.63 -5.56
C MET A 183 15.96 5.04 -6.96
N SER A 184 17.22 4.72 -7.29
CA SER A 184 17.55 4.06 -8.55
C SER A 184 17.04 2.62 -8.61
N PHE A 185 16.91 2.08 -9.81
CA PHE A 185 16.51 0.69 -10.00
C PHE A 185 17.48 -0.29 -9.32
N GLU A 186 18.78 -0.05 -9.41
CA GLU A 186 19.83 -0.88 -8.82
C GLU A 186 19.74 -0.88 -7.29
N ARG A 187 19.44 0.28 -6.70
CA ARG A 187 19.18 0.40 -5.25
C ARG A 187 17.96 -0.41 -4.83
N MET A 188 16.87 -0.32 -5.61
CA MET A 188 15.66 -1.12 -5.38
C MET A 188 15.91 -2.62 -5.53
N ASP A 189 16.68 -3.02 -6.53
CA ASP A 189 17.01 -4.43 -6.77
C ASP A 189 17.81 -5.02 -5.60
N THR A 190 18.77 -4.30 -5.05
CA THR A 190 19.51 -4.69 -3.84
C THR A 190 18.58 -4.76 -2.62
N LEU A 191 17.81 -3.70 -2.37
CA LEU A 191 16.90 -3.60 -1.23
C LEU A 191 15.83 -4.69 -1.27
N SER A 192 15.26 -4.97 -2.45
CA SER A 192 14.24 -6.01 -2.62
C SER A 192 14.79 -7.42 -2.33
N SER A 193 16.08 -7.68 -2.55
CA SER A 193 16.70 -8.95 -2.15
C SER A 193 16.70 -9.11 -0.64
N ASN A 194 17.13 -8.08 0.08
CA ASN A 194 17.13 -8.08 1.54
C ASN A 194 15.72 -8.22 2.12
N LEU A 195 14.75 -7.46 1.58
CA LEU A 195 13.35 -7.59 1.99
C LEU A 195 12.79 -8.99 1.72
N ALA A 196 13.08 -9.57 0.55
CA ALA A 196 12.61 -10.91 0.20
C ALA A 196 13.17 -11.98 1.16
N ASP A 197 14.45 -11.86 1.58
CA ASP A 197 15.05 -12.75 2.58
C ASP A 197 14.37 -12.63 3.94
N ILE A 198 14.19 -11.39 4.43
CA ILE A 198 13.54 -11.11 5.71
C ILE A 198 12.11 -11.65 5.72
N ILE A 199 11.32 -11.31 4.69
CA ILE A 199 9.91 -11.70 4.59
C ILE A 199 9.74 -13.21 4.45
N THR A 200 10.59 -13.87 3.64
CA THR A 200 10.54 -15.33 3.47
C THR A 200 10.87 -16.06 4.75
N THR A 201 11.88 -15.58 5.49
CA THR A 201 12.26 -16.11 6.80
C THR A 201 11.14 -15.92 7.81
N TYR A 202 10.59 -14.70 7.92
CA TYR A 202 9.45 -14.41 8.80
C TYR A 202 8.24 -15.30 8.51
N ALA A 203 7.85 -15.40 7.23
CA ALA A 203 6.70 -16.22 6.85
C ALA A 203 6.92 -17.71 7.18
N LYS A 204 8.15 -18.21 7.04
CA LYS A 204 8.52 -19.59 7.41
C LYS A 204 8.46 -19.80 8.92
N GLU A 205 9.10 -18.93 9.71
CA GLU A 205 9.17 -19.04 11.17
C GLU A 205 7.80 -18.87 11.82
N SER A 206 6.96 -17.99 11.27
CA SER A 206 5.58 -17.75 11.74
C SER A 206 4.53 -18.68 11.12
N ASN A 207 4.95 -19.66 10.29
CA ASN A 207 4.06 -20.58 9.57
C ASN A 207 2.97 -19.88 8.74
N LEU A 208 3.30 -18.75 8.10
CA LEU A 208 2.40 -17.97 7.27
C LEU A 208 2.48 -18.39 5.81
N LYS A 209 1.30 -18.52 5.17
CA LYS A 209 1.17 -18.86 3.75
C LYS A 209 0.91 -17.61 2.92
N LEU A 210 1.67 -17.44 1.83
CA LEU A 210 1.48 -16.33 0.88
C LEU A 210 0.07 -16.39 0.28
N GLY A 211 -0.57 -15.23 0.16
CA GLY A 211 -1.93 -15.07 -0.35
C GLY A 211 -3.03 -15.45 0.63
N LYS A 212 -2.78 -16.40 1.54
CA LYS A 212 -3.74 -16.81 2.57
C LYS A 212 -3.56 -16.06 3.89
N ASP A 213 -2.31 -15.94 4.37
CA ASP A 213 -2.01 -15.35 5.67
C ASP A 213 -1.25 -14.02 5.53
N ILE A 214 -0.44 -13.84 4.48
CA ILE A 214 0.31 -12.62 4.18
C ILE A 214 0.11 -12.22 2.72
N PHE A 215 -0.14 -10.94 2.48
CA PHE A 215 -0.39 -10.33 1.18
C PHE A 215 0.50 -9.11 0.97
N PHE A 216 0.81 -8.76 -0.27
CA PHE A 216 1.58 -7.57 -0.62
C PHE A 216 0.70 -6.58 -1.38
N LEU A 217 0.68 -5.33 -0.97
CA LEU A 217 -0.14 -4.29 -1.58
C LEU A 217 0.72 -3.10 -1.97
N PHE A 218 0.62 -2.69 -3.23
CA PHE A 218 1.36 -1.55 -3.79
C PHE A 218 0.40 -0.42 -4.08
N SER A 219 0.65 0.72 -3.46
CA SER A 219 -0.21 1.89 -3.55
C SER A 219 0.22 2.78 -4.71
N ASN A 220 -0.68 3.09 -5.65
CA ASN A 220 -0.37 3.87 -6.83
C ASN A 220 -1.60 4.50 -7.48
N ASP A 221 -1.57 5.80 -7.69
CA ASP A 221 -2.38 6.40 -8.73
C ASP A 221 -1.55 6.54 -10.01
N ALA A 222 -2.21 6.39 -11.15
CA ALA A 222 -1.57 6.42 -12.45
C ALA A 222 -1.24 7.87 -12.88
N ASN A 223 -1.48 8.25 -14.12
CA ASN A 223 -1.06 9.54 -14.63
C ASN A 223 -1.74 10.70 -13.91
N HIS A 224 -0.95 11.57 -13.30
CA HIS A 224 -1.38 12.88 -12.80
C HIS A 224 -1.21 13.88 -13.92
N TYR A 225 -2.31 14.33 -14.54
CA TYR A 225 -2.30 15.10 -15.76
C TYR A 225 -2.96 16.46 -15.60
N GLY A 226 -2.31 17.49 -16.15
CA GLY A 226 -2.82 18.85 -16.22
C GLY A 226 -1.88 19.90 -15.63
N GLU A 227 -2.40 21.14 -15.58
CA GLU A 227 -1.64 22.33 -15.18
C GLU A 227 -1.10 22.22 -13.74
N ASP A 228 -1.91 21.76 -12.80
CA ASP A 228 -1.54 21.65 -11.38
C ASP A 228 -0.43 20.62 -11.12
N PHE A 229 -0.28 19.67 -12.02
CA PHE A 229 0.79 18.66 -11.96
C PHE A 229 2.01 19.02 -12.81
N ASN A 230 1.95 20.16 -13.54
CA ASN A 230 2.94 20.53 -14.53
C ASN A 230 3.24 19.39 -15.53
N ASN A 231 2.20 18.65 -15.91
CA ASN A 231 2.25 17.47 -16.76
C ASN A 231 1.12 17.48 -17.78
N GLN A 232 1.32 18.15 -18.91
CA GLN A 232 0.38 18.24 -20.01
C GLN A 232 1.08 18.11 -21.40
N PRO A 233 1.85 17.03 -21.64
CA PRO A 233 2.69 16.91 -22.83
C PRO A 233 1.91 16.91 -24.14
N TYR A 234 0.62 16.53 -24.10
CA TYR A 234 -0.25 16.40 -25.28
C TYR A 234 -1.26 17.56 -25.43
N GLY A 235 -1.32 18.51 -24.45
CA GLY A 235 -2.32 19.58 -24.39
C GLY A 235 -3.40 19.34 -23.35
N LEU A 236 -4.53 20.08 -23.41
CA LEU A 236 -5.56 20.14 -22.37
C LEU A 236 -6.98 19.93 -22.92
N ASP A 237 -7.11 19.26 -24.05
CA ASP A 237 -8.39 18.95 -24.71
C ASP A 237 -8.71 17.44 -24.64
N GLU A 238 -9.86 17.05 -25.14
CA GLU A 238 -10.31 15.64 -25.16
C GLU A 238 -9.38 14.73 -25.98
N LYS A 239 -8.74 15.25 -27.04
CA LYS A 239 -7.77 14.50 -27.82
C LYS A 239 -6.50 14.22 -26.98
N ALA A 240 -6.01 15.23 -26.27
CA ALA A 240 -4.88 15.09 -25.35
C ALA A 240 -5.19 14.07 -24.24
N HIS A 241 -6.38 14.14 -23.64
CA HIS A 241 -6.85 13.16 -22.65
C HIS A 241 -6.85 11.74 -23.23
N SER A 242 -7.41 11.55 -24.45
CA SER A 242 -7.43 10.24 -25.12
C SER A 242 -6.04 9.68 -25.37
N VAL A 243 -5.08 10.51 -25.79
CA VAL A 243 -3.67 10.09 -25.99
C VAL A 243 -3.02 9.71 -24.69
N ALA A 244 -3.16 10.54 -23.65
CA ALA A 244 -2.54 10.31 -22.34
C ALA A 244 -3.08 9.05 -21.66
N THR A 245 -4.40 8.83 -21.67
CA THR A 245 -5.02 7.61 -21.12
C THR A 245 -4.68 6.35 -21.92
N ALA A 246 -4.57 6.45 -23.26
CA ALA A 246 -4.12 5.33 -24.08
C ALA A 246 -2.68 4.94 -23.74
N ASN A 247 -1.79 5.90 -23.52
CA ASN A 247 -0.41 5.63 -23.10
C ASN A 247 -0.36 4.97 -21.72
N ASP A 248 -1.12 5.47 -20.75
CA ASP A 248 -1.23 4.88 -19.42
C ASP A 248 -1.68 3.41 -19.48
N LYS A 249 -2.75 3.13 -20.22
CA LYS A 249 -3.28 1.77 -20.43
C LYS A 249 -2.25 0.87 -21.09
N ARG A 250 -1.56 1.35 -22.12
CA ARG A 250 -0.49 0.62 -22.81
C ARG A 250 0.60 0.18 -21.84
N ILE A 251 1.07 1.10 -20.97
CA ILE A 251 2.08 0.78 -19.96
C ILE A 251 1.54 -0.28 -18.99
N ALA A 252 0.34 -0.07 -18.43
CA ALA A 252 -0.27 -0.99 -17.48
C ALA A 252 -0.51 -2.38 -18.08
N GLU A 253 -1.06 -2.48 -19.30
CA GLU A 253 -1.33 -3.75 -20.00
C GLU A 253 -0.05 -4.50 -20.33
N LYS A 254 0.98 -3.82 -20.82
CA LYS A 254 2.28 -4.40 -21.18
C LYS A 254 2.98 -4.98 -19.96
N ILE A 255 2.88 -4.30 -18.81
CA ILE A 255 3.64 -4.66 -17.62
C ILE A 255 2.87 -5.61 -16.71
N PHE A 256 1.58 -5.38 -16.47
CA PHE A 256 0.85 -6.15 -15.45
C PHE A 256 0.12 -7.39 -15.98
N ASN A 257 0.23 -7.72 -17.26
CA ASN A 257 -0.30 -8.97 -17.80
C ASN A 257 0.82 -9.98 -18.10
N GLY A 258 0.62 -11.23 -17.68
CA GLY A 258 1.53 -12.35 -17.93
C GLY A 258 2.67 -12.47 -16.93
N VAL A 259 3.75 -13.13 -17.32
CA VAL A 259 4.89 -13.45 -16.43
C VAL A 259 5.65 -12.19 -16.04
N GLU A 260 5.90 -12.05 -14.74
CA GLU A 260 6.73 -10.98 -14.19
C GLU A 260 8.19 -11.42 -14.13
N SER A 261 9.09 -10.60 -14.69
CA SER A 261 10.52 -10.81 -14.64
C SER A 261 11.23 -9.52 -14.19
N ARG A 262 12.48 -9.67 -13.73
CA ARG A 262 13.32 -8.52 -13.36
C ARG A 262 13.45 -7.54 -14.53
N ASP A 263 13.65 -8.03 -15.75
CA ASP A 263 13.84 -7.18 -16.93
C ASP A 263 12.54 -6.44 -17.31
N LYS A 264 11.39 -7.11 -17.19
CA LYS A 264 10.09 -6.49 -17.39
C LYS A 264 9.84 -5.36 -16.38
N ILE A 265 10.21 -5.57 -15.11
CA ILE A 265 10.12 -4.56 -14.05
C ILE A 265 11.14 -3.43 -14.30
N LYS A 266 12.34 -3.73 -14.82
CA LYS A 266 13.31 -2.72 -15.23
C LYS A 266 12.77 -1.85 -16.39
N ASN A 267 12.11 -2.47 -17.35
CA ASN A 267 11.48 -1.74 -18.45
C ASN A 267 10.37 -0.79 -17.94
N LEU A 268 9.58 -1.21 -16.94
CA LEU A 268 8.62 -0.31 -16.27
C LEU A 268 9.32 0.91 -15.64
N ALA A 269 10.42 0.69 -14.94
CA ALA A 269 11.21 1.78 -14.37
C ALA A 269 11.65 2.78 -15.45
N GLY A 270 12.14 2.30 -16.59
CA GLY A 270 12.52 3.13 -17.73
C GLY A 270 11.36 3.90 -18.38
N GLU A 271 10.13 3.34 -18.36
CA GLU A 271 8.93 4.04 -18.84
C GLU A 271 8.47 5.16 -17.86
N LEU A 272 8.72 5.01 -16.55
CA LEU A 272 8.19 5.92 -15.53
C LEU A 272 9.19 7.00 -15.04
N TRP A 273 10.49 6.72 -15.10
CA TRP A 273 11.57 7.69 -14.76
C TRP A 273 12.87 7.34 -15.50
N PRO A 274 12.95 7.62 -16.81
CA PRO A 274 14.16 7.34 -17.57
C PRO A 274 15.35 8.13 -17.00
N GLU A 275 16.54 7.51 -17.00
CA GLU A 275 17.77 8.11 -16.48
C GLU A 275 18.19 9.39 -17.23
N GLU A 276 17.80 9.49 -18.51
CA GLU A 276 18.10 10.63 -19.39
C GLU A 276 17.15 11.84 -19.21
N GLY A 277 16.25 11.78 -18.22
CA GLY A 277 15.26 12.81 -17.95
C GLY A 277 13.84 12.38 -18.34
N ILE A 278 12.84 13.15 -17.90
CA ILE A 278 11.42 12.86 -18.18
C ILE A 278 11.18 13.14 -19.68
N SER A 279 10.94 12.08 -20.46
CA SER A 279 10.51 12.24 -21.86
C SER A 279 9.05 12.73 -21.88
N LYS A 280 8.63 13.34 -23.03
CA LYS A 280 7.24 13.77 -23.20
C LYS A 280 6.23 12.62 -23.13
N ASP A 281 6.70 11.37 -23.27
CA ASP A 281 5.85 10.17 -23.28
C ASP A 281 5.77 9.46 -21.92
N CYS A 282 6.45 9.97 -20.88
CA CYS A 282 6.39 9.39 -19.54
C CYS A 282 5.07 9.70 -18.85
N SER A 283 4.41 8.68 -18.34
CA SER A 283 3.27 8.83 -17.43
C SER A 283 3.73 9.17 -16.01
N LEU A 284 3.13 10.19 -15.40
CA LEU A 284 3.49 10.64 -14.05
C LEU A 284 2.74 9.84 -12.98
N TRP A 285 3.17 8.61 -12.72
CA TRP A 285 2.62 7.79 -11.65
C TRP A 285 3.22 8.14 -10.29
N CYS A 286 2.37 8.45 -9.30
CA CYS A 286 2.85 8.77 -7.95
C CYS A 286 3.51 7.56 -7.28
N GLY A 287 2.96 6.36 -7.47
CA GLY A 287 3.44 5.10 -6.90
C GLY A 287 4.50 4.36 -7.71
N ARG A 288 5.19 5.01 -8.67
CA ARG A 288 6.21 4.35 -9.49
C ARG A 288 7.29 3.63 -8.68
N TYR A 289 7.76 4.21 -7.57
CA TYR A 289 8.77 3.59 -6.70
C TYR A 289 8.20 2.43 -5.86
N PRO A 290 7.04 2.59 -5.18
CA PRO A 290 6.35 1.48 -4.51
C PRO A 290 6.08 0.27 -5.39
N ILE A 291 5.61 0.47 -6.61
CA ILE A 291 5.32 -0.63 -7.55
C ILE A 291 6.59 -1.38 -7.92
N VAL A 292 7.64 -0.68 -8.34
CA VAL A 292 8.88 -1.32 -8.80
C VAL A 292 9.56 -2.07 -7.67
N LEU A 293 9.71 -1.45 -6.49
CA LEU A 293 10.29 -2.12 -5.33
C LEU A 293 9.44 -3.31 -4.87
N GLY A 294 8.12 -3.11 -4.81
CA GLY A 294 7.17 -4.16 -4.42
C GLY A 294 7.20 -5.35 -5.37
N LEU A 295 7.15 -5.13 -6.67
CA LEU A 295 7.22 -6.19 -7.68
C LEU A 295 8.56 -6.94 -7.66
N LEU A 296 9.70 -6.22 -7.54
CA LEU A 296 11.01 -6.84 -7.37
C LEU A 296 11.05 -7.73 -6.12
N THR A 297 10.50 -7.24 -5.00
CA THR A 297 10.45 -7.98 -3.74
C THR A 297 9.63 -9.26 -3.88
N VAL A 298 8.39 -9.15 -4.40
CA VAL A 298 7.49 -10.30 -4.53
C VAL A 298 7.97 -11.30 -5.58
N ASN A 299 8.57 -10.83 -6.68
CA ASN A 299 9.19 -11.70 -7.68
C ASN A 299 10.31 -12.57 -7.06
N LYS A 300 11.17 -11.96 -6.22
CA LYS A 300 12.22 -12.68 -5.49
C LYS A 300 11.66 -13.64 -4.43
N VAL A 301 10.59 -13.24 -3.74
CA VAL A 301 9.87 -14.13 -2.79
C VAL A 301 9.29 -15.34 -3.51
N ALA A 302 8.71 -15.15 -4.71
CA ALA A 302 8.21 -16.24 -5.55
C ALA A 302 9.34 -17.18 -5.99
N ALA A 303 10.44 -16.61 -6.51
CA ALA A 303 11.61 -17.37 -6.97
C ALA A 303 12.24 -18.23 -5.85
N LYS A 304 12.34 -17.71 -4.61
CA LYS A 304 12.81 -18.48 -3.44
C LYS A 304 11.92 -19.69 -3.09
N ARG A 305 10.71 -19.75 -3.62
CA ARG A 305 9.77 -20.87 -3.48
C ARG A 305 9.70 -21.75 -4.73
N GLY A 306 10.56 -21.50 -5.71
CA GLY A 306 10.55 -22.22 -7.01
C GLY A 306 9.27 -21.94 -7.81
N LYS A 307 8.67 -20.76 -7.64
CA LYS A 307 7.43 -20.32 -8.29
C LYS A 307 7.68 -19.16 -9.23
N ILE A 308 6.78 -19.00 -10.19
CA ILE A 308 6.75 -17.87 -11.14
C ILE A 308 5.63 -16.92 -10.71
N LEU A 309 5.91 -15.62 -10.76
CA LEU A 309 4.91 -14.59 -10.55
C LEU A 309 4.26 -14.22 -11.88
N THR A 310 2.94 -14.20 -11.93
CA THR A 310 2.18 -13.75 -13.11
C THR A 310 1.21 -12.67 -12.71
N GLY A 311 1.08 -11.61 -13.53
CA GLY A 311 0.18 -10.50 -13.28
C GLY A 311 -1.07 -10.55 -14.16
N GLU A 312 -2.13 -9.88 -13.71
CA GLU A 312 -3.36 -9.59 -14.44
C GLU A 312 -3.82 -8.17 -14.10
N LEU A 313 -4.00 -7.33 -15.14
CA LEU A 313 -4.61 -6.01 -14.99
C LEU A 313 -6.14 -6.19 -14.80
N PHE A 314 -6.70 -5.67 -13.73
CA PHE A 314 -8.11 -5.84 -13.41
C PHE A 314 -8.97 -4.75 -14.07
N LYS A 315 -8.64 -3.50 -13.80
CA LYS A 315 -9.43 -2.36 -14.27
C LYS A 315 -8.56 -1.11 -14.37
N TYR A 316 -8.89 -0.26 -15.35
CA TYR A 316 -8.37 1.10 -15.48
C TYR A 316 -9.54 2.08 -15.59
N SER A 317 -9.39 3.27 -15.01
CA SER A 317 -10.24 4.45 -15.21
C SER A 317 -9.44 5.72 -14.90
N ASP A 318 -10.06 6.86 -15.00
CA ASP A 318 -9.54 8.16 -14.57
C ASP A 318 -10.67 9.04 -14.06
N THR A 319 -10.33 10.17 -13.38
CA THR A 319 -11.34 11.07 -12.81
C THR A 319 -12.23 11.73 -13.84
N TRP A 320 -11.72 11.99 -15.07
CA TRP A 320 -12.51 12.58 -16.15
C TRP A 320 -13.52 11.58 -16.74
N THR A 321 -13.06 10.37 -17.06
CA THR A 321 -13.91 9.32 -17.64
C THR A 321 -14.89 8.73 -16.63
N GLY A 322 -14.43 8.49 -15.39
CA GLY A 322 -15.24 7.85 -14.32
C GLY A 322 -16.18 8.81 -13.61
N GLY A 323 -15.81 10.09 -13.52
CA GLY A 323 -16.53 11.09 -12.76
C GLY A 323 -16.64 10.75 -11.28
N VAL A 324 -17.56 11.42 -10.60
CA VAL A 324 -17.87 11.19 -9.18
C VAL A 324 -18.91 10.08 -9.06
N LEU A 325 -18.62 9.03 -8.30
CA LEU A 325 -19.56 7.95 -8.03
C LEU A 325 -20.81 8.49 -7.29
N PRO A 326 -22.04 8.20 -7.76
CA PRO A 326 -23.26 8.77 -7.19
C PRO A 326 -23.72 8.07 -5.91
N VAL A 327 -22.80 7.81 -5.00
CA VAL A 327 -23.07 7.17 -3.71
C VAL A 327 -23.63 8.19 -2.72
N LYS A 328 -24.71 7.84 -2.04
CA LYS A 328 -25.37 8.71 -1.06
C LYS A 328 -25.23 8.17 0.37
N GLY A 329 -25.24 9.08 1.34
CA GLY A 329 -25.28 8.76 2.77
C GLY A 329 -23.96 8.20 3.33
N THR A 330 -22.84 8.56 2.73
CA THR A 330 -21.49 8.17 3.18
C THR A 330 -20.71 9.33 3.78
N GLU A 331 -21.15 10.57 3.54
CA GLU A 331 -20.45 11.82 3.92
C GLU A 331 -19.02 11.95 3.40
N MET A 332 -18.66 11.14 2.40
CA MET A 332 -17.42 11.31 1.66
C MET A 332 -17.53 12.51 0.73
N GLY A 333 -16.42 13.18 0.52
CA GLY A 333 -16.25 14.26 -0.44
C GLY A 333 -15.19 13.93 -1.49
N ILE A 334 -14.85 14.96 -2.24
CA ILE A 334 -13.71 14.97 -3.17
C ILE A 334 -12.72 16.03 -2.70
N THR A 335 -11.44 15.72 -2.74
CA THR A 335 -10.36 16.62 -2.26
C THR A 335 -9.94 17.61 -3.33
N ALA A 336 -10.19 17.31 -4.62
CA ALA A 336 -9.96 18.22 -5.73
C ALA A 336 -11.03 18.05 -6.81
N PRO A 337 -11.48 19.14 -7.47
CA PRO A 337 -12.32 19.05 -8.66
C PRO A 337 -11.53 18.47 -9.83
N TYR A 338 -12.22 17.86 -10.79
CA TYR A 338 -11.59 17.33 -12.00
C TYR A 338 -12.04 18.09 -13.26
N SER A 339 -11.16 18.12 -14.25
CA SER A 339 -11.41 18.68 -15.58
C SER A 339 -10.37 18.13 -16.56
N LEU A 340 -10.47 18.49 -17.84
CA LEU A 340 -9.38 18.18 -18.79
C LEU A 340 -8.03 18.82 -18.46
N LYS A 341 -8.03 19.83 -17.56
CA LYS A 341 -6.83 20.51 -17.06
C LYS A 341 -6.33 19.96 -15.72
N HIS A 342 -7.06 19.03 -15.12
CA HIS A 342 -6.73 18.38 -13.85
C HIS A 342 -7.46 17.04 -13.76
N TRP A 343 -6.76 15.94 -14.01
CA TRP A 343 -7.30 14.59 -13.85
C TRP A 343 -6.22 13.59 -13.43
N VAL A 344 -6.66 12.51 -12.79
CA VAL A 344 -5.79 11.44 -12.30
C VAL A 344 -6.29 10.11 -12.85
N GLY A 345 -5.37 9.29 -13.34
CA GLY A 345 -5.63 7.94 -13.79
C GLY A 345 -5.53 6.92 -12.65
N PHE A 346 -6.27 5.82 -12.75
CA PHE A 346 -6.31 4.76 -11.74
C PHE A 346 -6.30 3.39 -12.38
N PHE A 347 -5.63 2.44 -11.77
CA PHE A 347 -5.79 1.03 -12.11
C PHE A 347 -5.63 0.12 -10.91
N SER A 348 -6.15 -1.09 -11.02
CA SER A 348 -5.87 -2.19 -10.11
C SER A 348 -5.38 -3.41 -10.87
N ALA A 349 -4.48 -4.16 -10.26
CA ALA A 349 -3.89 -5.38 -10.82
C ALA A 349 -3.65 -6.41 -9.71
N GLY A 350 -3.68 -7.68 -10.08
CA GLY A 350 -3.37 -8.79 -9.18
C GLY A 350 -2.16 -9.60 -9.65
N PHE A 351 -1.40 -10.17 -8.71
CA PHE A 351 -0.22 -10.98 -9.01
C PHE A 351 -0.31 -12.33 -8.31
N TYR A 352 -0.11 -13.40 -9.10
CA TYR A 352 -0.39 -14.78 -8.76
C TYR A 352 0.87 -15.64 -8.78
N LEU A 353 0.96 -16.58 -7.84
CA LEU A 353 1.95 -17.67 -7.89
C LEU A 353 1.47 -18.80 -8.82
N LYS A 354 2.30 -19.15 -9.78
CA LYS A 354 2.10 -20.29 -10.69
C LYS A 354 3.14 -21.38 -10.43
#